data_cb00f6dbfdadfb0cd9715d92ded4b37e
#
_entry.id   cb00f6dbfdadfb0cd9715d92ded4b37e
#
_cell.length_a   1.000
_cell.length_b   1.000
_cell.length_c   1.000
_cell.angle_alpha   90.00
_cell.angle_beta   90.00
_cell.angle_gamma   90.00
#
_symmetry.space_group_name_H-M   'P 1'
#
loop_
_entity.id
_entity.type
_entity.pdbx_description
1 polymer ?
#
loop_
_entity_poly.entity_id
_entity_poly.type
_entity_poly.pdbx_seq_one_letter_code
_entity_poly.pdbx_strand_id
1 'polypeptide(L)'
;ADPNLAPAGVYSREFLVSTGLWFSLADRFIFAADVRAALNYVKSGNVDAAIVYVTDGLTEPELLIWDIVPKDSYSPISYPAAAIGDGNKHRGANTFMEFLESPEIADIFQSYGFR
;
A
#
# COMPACT_ATOMS: atom_id res chain seq x y z
N ALA A 1 6.15 -7.82 -0.69
CA ALA A 1 5.26 -8.77 -1.37
C ALA A 1 5.83 -9.15 -2.75
N ASP A 2 5.39 -10.29 -3.30
CA ASP A 2 5.78 -10.72 -4.65
C ASP A 2 5.17 -9.78 -5.72
N PRO A 3 5.98 -9.19 -6.63
CA PRO A 3 5.48 -8.31 -7.67
C PRO A 3 4.58 -9.00 -8.70
N ASN A 4 4.57 -10.34 -8.77
CA ASN A 4 3.67 -11.10 -9.63
C ASN A 4 2.30 -11.39 -8.99
N LEU A 5 2.17 -11.19 -7.67
CA LEU A 5 0.98 -11.55 -6.90
C LEU A 5 0.27 -10.35 -6.28
N ALA A 6 1.00 -9.30 -5.92
CA ALA A 6 0.45 -8.18 -5.16
C ALA A 6 0.97 -6.81 -5.65
N PRO A 7 0.08 -5.79 -5.73
CA PRO A 7 0.45 -4.44 -6.17
C PRO A 7 1.61 -3.83 -5.35
N ALA A 8 1.64 -4.06 -4.04
CA ALA A 8 2.74 -3.59 -3.19
C ALA A 8 4.10 -4.12 -3.63
N GLY A 9 4.15 -5.34 -4.18
CA GLY A 9 5.37 -5.90 -4.76
C GLY A 9 5.80 -5.18 -6.04
N VAL A 10 4.84 -4.77 -6.88
CA VAL A 10 5.11 -3.98 -8.08
C VAL A 10 5.76 -2.65 -7.71
N TYR A 11 5.15 -1.89 -6.81
CA TYR A 11 5.67 -0.60 -6.35
C TYR A 11 7.04 -0.73 -5.66
N SER A 12 7.21 -1.78 -4.84
CA SER A 12 8.51 -2.08 -4.20
C SER A 12 9.60 -2.35 -5.24
N ARG A 13 9.27 -3.11 -6.28
CA ARG A 13 10.20 -3.39 -7.39
C ARG A 13 10.56 -2.12 -8.16
N GLU A 14 9.58 -1.29 -8.50
CA GLU A 14 9.81 -0.02 -9.19
C GLU A 14 10.79 0.86 -8.41
N PHE A 15 10.55 1.05 -7.11
CA PHE A 15 11.46 1.77 -6.22
C PHE A 15 12.86 1.18 -6.20
N LEU A 16 12.99 -0.13 -5.99
CA LEU A 16 14.29 -0.78 -5.91
C LEU A 16 15.04 -0.76 -7.24
N VAL A 17 14.33 -0.78 -8.38
CA VAL A 17 14.92 -0.59 -9.71
C VAL A 17 15.38 0.85 -9.89
N SER A 18 14.58 1.84 -9.53
CA SER A 18 14.92 3.27 -9.68
C SER A 18 16.14 3.68 -8.86
N THR A 19 16.38 3.00 -7.74
CA THR A 19 17.54 3.21 -6.86
C THR A 19 18.74 2.31 -7.20
N GLY A 20 18.62 1.41 -8.18
CA GLY A 20 19.64 0.44 -8.55
C GLY A 20 19.82 -0.73 -7.58
N LEU A 21 18.95 -0.83 -6.54
CA LEU A 21 19.07 -1.85 -5.50
C LEU A 21 18.48 -3.21 -5.90
N TRP A 22 17.58 -3.26 -6.89
CA TRP A 22 16.88 -4.49 -7.26
C TRP A 22 17.82 -5.66 -7.55
N PHE A 23 18.82 -5.44 -8.40
CA PHE A 23 19.75 -6.50 -8.81
C PHE A 23 20.80 -6.80 -7.74
N SER A 24 21.23 -5.78 -6.98
CA SER A 24 22.24 -5.97 -5.92
C SER A 24 21.72 -6.74 -4.71
N LEU A 25 20.39 -6.74 -4.50
CA LEU A 25 19.72 -7.42 -3.39
C LEU A 25 18.99 -8.70 -3.83
N ALA A 26 19.10 -9.11 -5.11
CA ALA A 26 18.29 -10.20 -5.68
C ALA A 26 18.33 -11.49 -4.85
N ASP A 27 19.50 -11.88 -4.36
CA ASP A 27 19.71 -13.08 -3.57
C ASP A 27 19.20 -12.98 -2.11
N ARG A 28 18.76 -11.78 -1.70
CA ARG A 28 18.28 -11.50 -0.34
C ARG A 28 16.76 -11.36 -0.25
N PHE A 29 16.06 -11.33 -1.38
CA PHE A 29 14.61 -11.16 -1.37
C PHE A 29 13.89 -12.42 -0.88
N ILE A 30 13.03 -12.21 0.09
CA ILE A 30 11.99 -13.17 0.50
C ILE A 30 10.66 -12.62 0.02
N PHE A 31 10.06 -13.29 -0.96
CA PHE A 31 8.77 -12.88 -1.52
C PHE A 31 7.63 -13.41 -0.68
N ALA A 32 6.79 -12.51 -0.18
CA ALA A 32 5.56 -12.83 0.54
C ALA A 32 4.36 -12.78 -0.42
N ALA A 33 3.32 -13.55 -0.15
CA ALA A 33 2.11 -13.58 -0.97
C ALA A 33 1.39 -12.21 -1.01
N ASP A 34 1.42 -11.49 0.11
CA ASP A 34 0.81 -10.18 0.27
C ASP A 34 1.55 -9.33 1.31
N VAL A 35 1.06 -8.10 1.54
CA VAL A 35 1.64 -7.14 2.49
C VAL A 35 1.56 -7.63 3.93
N ARG A 36 0.48 -8.29 4.33
CA ARG A 36 0.30 -8.80 5.70
C ARG A 36 1.28 -9.93 6.01
N ALA A 37 1.50 -10.81 5.03
CA ALA A 37 2.52 -11.85 5.16
C ALA A 37 3.93 -11.25 5.25
N ALA A 38 4.24 -10.20 4.48
CA ALA A 38 5.52 -9.49 4.57
C ALA A 38 5.73 -8.87 5.96
N LEU A 39 4.71 -8.22 6.53
CA LEU A 39 4.73 -7.69 7.91
C LEU A 39 4.98 -8.79 8.94
N ASN A 40 4.29 -9.93 8.83
CA ASN A 40 4.46 -11.04 9.74
C ASN A 40 5.88 -11.62 9.71
N TYR A 41 6.57 -11.59 8.56
CA TYR A 41 7.96 -12.04 8.48
C TYR A 41 8.89 -11.13 9.29
N VAL A 42 8.69 -9.81 9.28
CA VAL A 42 9.47 -8.89 10.13
C VAL A 42 9.14 -9.13 11.59
N LYS A 43 7.86 -9.22 11.97
CA LYS A 43 7.41 -9.45 13.35
C LYS A 43 7.99 -10.72 13.96
N SER A 44 8.08 -11.76 13.15
CA SER A 44 8.65 -13.06 13.59
C SER A 44 10.17 -13.14 13.52
N GLY A 45 10.85 -12.07 13.06
CA GLY A 45 12.31 -12.06 12.91
C GLY A 45 12.83 -12.94 11.75
N ASN A 46 11.97 -13.32 10.82
CA ASN A 46 12.35 -14.11 9.65
C ASN A 46 13.02 -13.28 8.55
N VAL A 47 12.83 -11.96 8.57
CA VAL A 47 13.50 -10.98 7.71
C VAL A 47 13.84 -9.74 8.53
N ASP A 48 14.87 -9.01 8.12
CA ASP A 48 15.34 -7.81 8.80
C ASP A 48 14.46 -6.58 8.50
N ALA A 49 13.88 -6.51 7.30
CA ALA A 49 13.05 -5.40 6.86
C ALA A 49 12.03 -5.82 5.80
N ALA A 50 10.97 -5.05 5.63
CA ALA A 50 10.00 -5.21 4.54
C ALA A 50 9.57 -3.85 3.98
N ILE A 51 9.23 -3.81 2.69
CA ILE A 51 8.55 -2.67 2.07
C ILE A 51 7.05 -2.99 2.07
N VAL A 52 6.29 -2.13 2.74
CA VAL A 52 4.84 -2.27 2.94
C VAL A 52 4.17 -0.90 2.74
N TYR A 53 2.84 -0.83 2.74
CA TYR A 53 2.18 0.47 2.78
C TYR A 53 2.33 1.12 4.16
N VAL A 54 2.38 2.45 4.21
CA VAL A 54 2.41 3.20 5.47
C VAL A 54 1.22 2.82 6.35
N THR A 55 0.04 2.68 5.74
CA THR A 55 -1.19 2.26 6.43
C THR A 55 -1.04 0.93 7.16
N ASP A 56 -0.33 -0.04 6.57
CA ASP A 56 -0.07 -1.33 7.22
C ASP A 56 0.99 -1.21 8.32
N GLY A 57 2.05 -0.42 8.10
CA GLY A 57 3.08 -0.17 9.11
C GLY A 57 2.51 0.48 10.38
N LEU A 58 1.56 1.40 10.23
CA LEU A 58 0.92 2.08 11.36
C LEU A 58 0.05 1.15 12.22
N THR A 59 -0.36 -0.02 11.73
CA THR A 59 -1.09 -1.02 12.53
C THR A 59 -0.20 -1.83 13.48
N GLU A 60 1.12 -1.69 13.36
CA GLU A 60 2.10 -2.47 14.11
C GLU A 60 3.06 -1.55 14.89
N PRO A 61 2.62 -1.01 16.05
CA PRO A 61 3.36 -0.01 16.80
C PRO A 61 4.70 -0.51 17.38
N GLU A 62 4.90 -1.82 17.41
CA GLU A 62 6.14 -2.47 17.83
C GLU A 62 7.22 -2.51 16.73
N LEU A 63 6.86 -2.24 15.48
CA LEU A 63 7.78 -2.17 14.36
C LEU A 63 8.24 -0.74 14.10
N LEU A 64 9.53 -0.60 13.80
CA LEU A 64 10.08 0.69 13.41
C LEU A 64 9.79 0.98 11.93
N ILE A 65 9.10 2.08 11.65
CA ILE A 65 9.07 2.65 10.30
C ILE A 65 10.40 3.39 10.11
N TRP A 66 11.31 2.77 9.36
CA TRP A 66 12.66 3.31 9.14
C TRP A 66 12.63 4.52 8.24
N ASP A 67 11.88 4.46 7.13
CA ASP A 67 11.80 5.52 6.14
C ASP A 67 10.53 5.42 5.30
N ILE A 68 10.19 6.51 4.61
CA ILE A 68 9.09 6.58 3.65
C ILE A 68 9.67 6.64 2.24
N VAL A 69 9.30 5.65 1.42
CA VAL A 69 9.75 5.59 0.01
C VAL A 69 9.30 6.84 -0.76
N PRO A 70 10.20 7.55 -1.46
CA PRO A 70 9.87 8.74 -2.23
C PRO A 70 8.80 8.47 -3.30
N LYS A 71 7.80 9.34 -3.40
CA LYS A 71 6.63 9.17 -4.30
C LYS A 71 6.98 9.18 -5.79
N ASP A 72 8.08 9.76 -6.17
CA ASP A 72 8.59 9.84 -7.55
C ASP A 72 9.38 8.60 -8.00
N SER A 73 9.60 7.65 -7.09
CA SER A 73 10.35 6.42 -7.34
C SER A 73 9.49 5.21 -7.72
N TYR A 74 8.18 5.36 -7.74
CA TYR A 74 7.22 4.30 -8.10
C TYR A 74 5.94 4.91 -8.71
N SER A 75 5.15 4.08 -9.39
CA SER A 75 3.87 4.48 -10.00
C SER A 75 2.87 4.95 -8.94
N PRO A 76 2.04 5.97 -9.22
CA PRO A 76 1.05 6.47 -8.27
C PRO A 76 0.10 5.38 -7.78
N ILE A 77 -0.04 5.27 -6.46
CA ILE A 77 -0.99 4.36 -5.84
C ILE A 77 -2.37 5.01 -5.85
N SER A 78 -3.37 4.31 -6.39
CA SER A 78 -4.76 4.76 -6.39
C SER A 78 -5.71 3.67 -5.88
N TYR A 79 -6.76 4.08 -5.19
CA TYR A 79 -7.83 3.22 -4.68
C TYR A 79 -9.15 3.65 -5.35
N PRO A 80 -9.44 3.15 -6.56
CA PRO A 80 -10.64 3.55 -7.28
C PRO A 80 -11.89 2.97 -6.61
N ALA A 81 -12.94 3.77 -6.54
CA ALA A 81 -14.28 3.35 -6.17
C ALA A 81 -15.25 3.62 -7.32
N ALA A 82 -16.25 2.77 -7.51
CA ALA A 82 -17.27 2.95 -8.53
C ALA A 82 -18.64 2.48 -8.05
N ALA A 83 -19.69 3.24 -8.37
CA ALA A 83 -21.06 2.77 -8.23
C ALA A 83 -21.40 1.82 -9.38
N ILE A 84 -21.93 0.64 -9.07
CA ILE A 84 -22.32 -0.38 -10.07
C ILE A 84 -23.83 -0.30 -10.28
N GLY A 85 -24.28 -0.26 -11.54
CA GLY A 85 -25.70 -0.31 -11.96
C GLY A 85 -26.17 0.87 -12.79
N ASP A 86 -27.46 0.87 -13.17
CA ASP A 86 -28.07 1.97 -13.97
C ASP A 86 -28.25 3.18 -13.07
N GLY A 87 -27.52 4.25 -13.27
CA GLY A 87 -27.39 5.44 -12.42
C GLY A 87 -28.66 6.01 -11.77
N ASN A 88 -29.84 5.75 -12.38
CA ASN A 88 -31.13 6.21 -11.85
C ASN A 88 -31.71 5.32 -10.71
N LYS A 89 -31.22 4.09 -10.53
CA LYS A 89 -31.72 3.14 -9.53
C LYS A 89 -30.87 3.08 -8.25
N HIS A 90 -29.71 3.73 -8.26
CA HIS A 90 -28.71 3.63 -7.18
C HIS A 90 -28.44 4.97 -6.50
N ARG A 91 -29.50 5.72 -6.19
CA ARG A 91 -29.39 7.02 -5.47
C ARG A 91 -28.51 6.91 -4.21
N GLY A 92 -28.65 5.80 -3.46
CA GLY A 92 -27.83 5.56 -2.28
C GLY A 92 -26.34 5.37 -2.59
N ALA A 93 -26.01 4.68 -3.68
CA ALA A 93 -24.62 4.51 -4.10
C ALA A 93 -23.98 5.84 -4.54
N ASN A 94 -24.71 6.65 -5.30
CA ASN A 94 -24.22 7.97 -5.72
C ASN A 94 -24.01 8.88 -4.49
N THR A 95 -24.99 8.94 -3.58
CA THR A 95 -24.85 9.70 -2.32
C THR A 95 -23.65 9.23 -1.50
N PHE A 96 -23.37 7.93 -1.47
CA PHE A 96 -22.18 7.40 -0.80
C PHE A 96 -20.88 7.81 -1.51
N MET A 97 -20.85 7.82 -2.85
CA MET A 97 -19.70 8.31 -3.60
C MET A 97 -19.43 9.81 -3.31
N GLU A 98 -20.48 10.64 -3.33
CA GLU A 98 -20.39 12.06 -2.94
C GLU A 98 -19.88 12.24 -1.50
N PHE A 99 -20.33 11.38 -0.58
CA PHE A 99 -19.86 11.39 0.80
C PHE A 99 -18.37 11.02 0.89
N LEU A 100 -17.89 10.03 0.12
CA LEU A 100 -16.47 9.66 0.09
C LEU A 100 -15.56 10.79 -0.41
N GLU A 101 -16.07 11.71 -1.21
CA GLU A 101 -15.34 12.89 -1.71
C GLU A 101 -15.38 14.09 -0.74
N SER A 102 -16.09 13.96 0.37
CA SER A 102 -16.23 15.05 1.34
C SER A 102 -14.92 15.31 2.11
N PRO A 103 -14.67 16.59 2.53
CA PRO A 103 -13.50 16.91 3.35
C PRO A 103 -13.42 16.11 4.65
N GLU A 104 -14.57 15.82 5.28
CA GLU A 104 -14.65 15.02 6.50
C GLU A 104 -14.06 13.61 6.31
N ILE A 105 -14.36 12.98 5.17
CA ILE A 105 -13.82 11.66 4.84
C ILE A 105 -12.35 11.74 4.46
N ALA A 106 -11.90 12.80 3.80
CA ALA A 106 -10.49 13.02 3.53
C ALA A 106 -9.66 13.06 4.83
N ASP A 107 -10.15 13.76 5.86
CA ASP A 107 -9.51 13.81 7.18
C ASP A 107 -9.46 12.42 7.85
N ILE A 108 -10.53 11.63 7.71
CA ILE A 108 -10.55 10.24 8.21
C ILE A 108 -9.48 9.41 7.50
N PHE A 109 -9.43 9.41 6.17
CA PHE A 109 -8.42 8.68 5.43
C PHE A 109 -7.00 9.11 5.82
N GLN A 110 -6.78 10.41 5.98
CA GLN A 110 -5.47 10.92 6.39
C GLN A 110 -5.08 10.42 7.79
N SER A 111 -6.02 10.32 8.73
CA SER A 111 -5.76 9.80 10.08
C SER A 111 -5.32 8.32 10.07
N TYR A 112 -5.70 7.57 9.05
CA TYR A 112 -5.26 6.19 8.82
C TYR A 112 -3.99 6.06 7.95
N GLY A 113 -3.36 7.18 7.58
CA GLY A 113 -2.12 7.20 6.82
C GLY A 113 -2.27 7.27 5.30
N PHE A 114 -3.47 7.38 4.76
CA PHE A 114 -3.70 7.67 3.34
C PHE A 114 -3.30 9.12 3.03
N ARG A 115 -2.64 9.35 1.87
CA ARG A 115 -2.09 10.66 1.51
C ARG A 115 -2.30 10.98 0.03
#